data_bf5520602c80154e50db301ad83b4a9a
#
_entry.id   bf5520602c80154e50db301ad83b4a9a
#
_cell.length_a   1.000
_cell.length_b   1.000
_cell.length_c   1.000
_cell.angle_alpha   90.00
_cell.angle_beta   90.00
_cell.angle_gamma   90.00
#
_symmetry.space_group_name_H-M   'P 1'
#
loop_
_entity.id
_entity.type
_entity.pdbx_description
1 polymer ?
#
loop_
_entity_poly.entity_id
_entity_poly.type
_entity_poly.pdbx_seq_one_letter_code
_entity_poly.pdbx_strand_id
1 'polypeptide(L)'
;MAAIAERSDCQAGALPLADLLAAGEPVVLRGLVRDWALVQAGSHGIGAAMDLLRGHSNGRALQYSYGAPEIAGRPFYNDDFTALNFEVRRGDLHGLLDAIAAHLDDPRPPAYYLASLPVDDSLPGFRDGNDVDFAAHGLPARPSIWIGNRITASCHYDAPNNLACCAVGRRRFTVFPPEQIGNLYPGPLEPTPGGQAISVVDFAAPDFACYPRFRAALAHGRSAVLEPGDALFLPGLWWHHVQGLEPFNVLVNYWWSSAPAYLPAPMQALYHALWAIRDRPEAEKAAWRAIFDYYVFGPAERAGAHLPAPARHLLGPIDDTQARQLRAMLLAKLNR
;
A
#
# COMPACT_ATOMS: atom_id res chain seq x y z
N MET A 1 7.13 -3.81 20.46
CA MET A 1 7.20 -4.27 19.07
C MET A 1 8.65 -4.61 18.74
N ALA A 2 8.89 -5.66 17.95
CA ALA A 2 10.22 -6.00 17.47
C ALA A 2 10.69 -5.05 16.36
N ALA A 3 11.98 -5.06 16.02
CA ALA A 3 12.50 -4.37 14.84
C ALA A 3 12.15 -5.15 13.56
N ILE A 4 11.96 -4.45 12.44
CA ILE A 4 11.94 -5.07 11.10
C ILE A 4 13.37 -5.52 10.80
N ALA A 5 13.52 -6.68 10.14
CA ALA A 5 14.83 -7.16 9.70
C ALA A 5 15.50 -6.17 8.72
N GLU A 6 16.83 -6.05 8.78
CA GLU A 6 17.57 -5.07 7.97
C GLU A 6 18.68 -5.76 7.14
N ARG A 7 18.93 -5.21 5.95
CA ARG A 7 20.06 -5.58 5.08
C ARG A 7 20.75 -4.30 4.61
N SER A 8 22.10 -4.31 4.60
CA SER A 8 22.91 -3.15 4.23
C SER A 8 23.79 -3.39 2.99
N ASP A 9 23.71 -4.57 2.42
CA ASP A 9 24.54 -5.05 1.29
C ASP A 9 23.83 -4.94 -0.08
N CYS A 10 22.64 -4.30 -0.12
CA CYS A 10 21.84 -4.19 -1.33
C CYS A 10 22.16 -2.91 -2.12
N GLN A 11 22.13 -3.02 -3.43
CA GLN A 11 22.24 -1.91 -4.38
C GLN A 11 21.01 -1.87 -5.28
N ALA A 12 20.61 -0.70 -5.73
CA ALA A 12 19.41 -0.52 -6.58
C ALA A 12 19.48 -1.33 -7.89
N GLY A 13 20.69 -1.47 -8.47
CA GLY A 13 20.91 -2.28 -9.69
C GLY A 13 21.06 -3.79 -9.46
N ALA A 14 21.08 -4.25 -8.19
CA ALA A 14 21.28 -5.66 -7.82
C ALA A 14 20.37 -6.07 -6.65
N LEU A 15 19.09 -5.72 -6.76
CA LEU A 15 18.10 -6.06 -5.73
C LEU A 15 17.90 -7.58 -5.64
N PRO A 16 18.06 -8.21 -4.44
CA PRO A 16 17.88 -9.65 -4.25
C PRO A 16 16.40 -10.04 -4.20
N LEU A 17 15.68 -9.72 -5.27
CA LEU A 17 14.22 -9.77 -5.32
C LEU A 17 13.66 -11.17 -5.13
N ALA A 18 14.31 -12.20 -5.69
CA ALA A 18 13.88 -13.59 -5.54
C ALA A 18 13.93 -14.03 -4.06
N ASP A 19 14.99 -13.67 -3.35
CA ASP A 19 15.14 -14.00 -1.93
C ASP A 19 14.10 -13.27 -1.07
N LEU A 20 13.86 -11.97 -1.37
CA LEU A 20 12.86 -11.17 -0.67
C LEU A 20 11.45 -11.74 -0.85
N LEU A 21 11.10 -12.11 -2.09
CA LEU A 21 9.81 -12.74 -2.39
C LEU A 21 9.66 -14.12 -1.74
N ALA A 22 10.72 -14.93 -1.76
CA ALA A 22 10.71 -16.25 -1.14
C ALA A 22 10.58 -16.18 0.40
N ALA A 23 11.20 -15.19 1.02
CA ALA A 23 11.07 -14.97 2.46
C ALA A 23 9.66 -14.52 2.87
N GLY A 24 8.97 -13.74 2.03
CA GLY A 24 7.61 -13.26 2.31
C GLY A 24 7.48 -12.37 3.54
N GLU A 25 8.58 -11.76 3.98
CA GLU A 25 8.67 -10.96 5.20
C GLU A 25 9.14 -9.53 4.90
N PRO A 26 8.69 -8.51 5.65
CA PRO A 26 9.18 -7.15 5.52
C PRO A 26 10.67 -7.04 5.85
N VAL A 27 11.42 -6.34 4.99
CA VAL A 27 12.87 -6.13 5.16
C VAL A 27 13.23 -4.68 4.82
N VAL A 28 13.95 -4.01 5.72
CA VAL A 28 14.56 -2.72 5.45
C VAL A 28 15.85 -2.92 4.66
N LEU A 29 15.99 -2.22 3.56
CA LEU A 29 17.17 -2.20 2.70
C LEU A 29 17.89 -0.86 2.91
N ARG A 30 18.90 -0.87 3.78
CA ARG A 30 19.59 0.35 4.21
C ARG A 30 20.42 0.93 3.07
N GLY A 31 20.22 2.21 2.80
CA GLY A 31 20.96 2.96 1.81
C GLY A 31 20.72 2.52 0.35
N LEU A 32 19.69 1.73 0.06
CA LEU A 32 19.41 1.18 -1.28
C LEU A 32 19.37 2.27 -2.36
N VAL A 33 18.79 3.41 -2.05
CA VAL A 33 18.58 4.53 -2.98
C VAL A 33 19.32 5.80 -2.56
N ARG A 34 20.40 5.65 -1.78
CA ARG A 34 21.19 6.79 -1.26
C ARG A 34 21.70 7.72 -2.35
N ASP A 35 21.98 7.18 -3.52
CA ASP A 35 22.58 7.91 -4.66
C ASP A 35 21.52 8.60 -5.54
N TRP A 36 20.24 8.51 -5.21
CA TRP A 36 19.20 9.22 -5.95
C TRP A 36 19.38 10.73 -5.86
N ALA A 37 19.18 11.40 -7.00
CA ALA A 37 19.29 12.86 -7.08
C ALA A 37 18.38 13.56 -6.05
N LEU A 38 17.18 13.05 -5.81
CA LEU A 38 16.25 13.62 -4.82
C LEU A 38 16.76 13.42 -3.37
N VAL A 39 17.38 12.29 -3.06
CA VAL A 39 18.01 12.04 -1.75
C VAL A 39 19.16 13.01 -1.54
N GLN A 40 20.00 13.17 -2.54
CA GLN A 40 21.13 14.12 -2.51
C GLN A 40 20.62 15.58 -2.37
N ALA A 41 19.62 15.98 -3.14
CA ALA A 41 19.01 17.30 -3.01
C ALA A 41 18.43 17.50 -1.59
N GLY A 42 17.73 16.50 -1.03
CA GLY A 42 17.19 16.53 0.33
C GLY A 42 18.27 16.70 1.41
N SER A 43 19.47 16.16 1.20
CA SER A 43 20.61 16.34 2.12
C SER A 43 21.13 17.78 2.17
N HIS A 44 20.92 18.57 1.11
CA HIS A 44 21.24 20.00 1.07
C HIS A 44 20.13 20.89 1.64
N GLY A 45 18.94 20.30 1.93
CA GLY A 45 17.82 20.98 2.55
C GLY A 45 16.50 20.78 1.82
N ILE A 46 15.41 21.08 2.54
CA ILE A 46 14.03 20.93 2.03
C ILE A 46 13.82 21.75 0.74
N GLY A 47 14.34 22.98 0.69
CA GLY A 47 14.22 23.85 -0.49
C GLY A 47 14.82 23.21 -1.74
N ALA A 48 16.03 22.64 -1.65
CA ALA A 48 16.69 22.00 -2.77
C ALA A 48 15.91 20.77 -3.28
N ALA A 49 15.33 19.97 -2.38
CA ALA A 49 14.45 18.86 -2.75
C ALA A 49 13.17 19.34 -3.46
N MET A 50 12.55 20.41 -2.96
CA MET A 50 11.36 21.00 -3.58
C MET A 50 11.68 21.58 -4.96
N ASP A 51 12.84 22.22 -5.14
CA ASP A 51 13.26 22.79 -6.42
C ASP A 51 13.54 21.70 -7.47
N LEU A 52 14.15 20.58 -7.06
CA LEU A 52 14.30 19.42 -7.94
C LEU A 52 12.94 18.90 -8.40
N LEU A 53 11.98 18.75 -7.50
CA LEU A 53 10.63 18.30 -7.85
C LEU A 53 9.91 19.28 -8.78
N ARG A 54 10.04 20.60 -8.55
CA ARG A 54 9.50 21.64 -9.43
C ARG A 54 10.10 21.54 -10.83
N GLY A 55 11.41 21.31 -10.92
CA GLY A 55 12.13 21.18 -12.19
C GLY A 55 11.65 20.02 -13.07
N HIS A 56 11.13 18.96 -12.47
CA HIS A 56 10.56 17.81 -13.19
C HIS A 56 9.05 17.93 -13.44
N SER A 57 8.35 18.90 -12.82
CA SER A 57 6.91 19.03 -12.95
C SER A 57 6.49 19.37 -14.37
N ASN A 58 5.53 18.63 -14.92
CA ASN A 58 4.93 18.96 -16.23
C ASN A 58 3.77 19.97 -16.13
N GLY A 59 3.50 20.52 -14.95
CA GLY A 59 2.45 21.51 -14.71
C GLY A 59 1.02 20.99 -14.79
N ARG A 60 0.82 19.67 -14.95
CA ARG A 60 -0.54 19.10 -14.97
C ARG A 60 -1.23 19.22 -13.62
N ALA A 61 -2.55 19.39 -13.69
CA ALA A 61 -3.38 19.37 -12.50
C ALA A 61 -3.32 17.99 -11.82
N LEU A 62 -3.18 18.02 -10.49
CA LEU A 62 -3.18 16.86 -9.61
C LEU A 62 -4.24 16.99 -8.52
N GLN A 63 -4.51 15.90 -7.83
CA GLN A 63 -5.37 15.88 -6.65
C GLN A 63 -4.54 15.55 -5.43
N TYR A 64 -4.82 16.23 -4.32
CA TYR A 64 -4.19 15.96 -3.02
C TYR A 64 -5.22 16.08 -1.90
N SER A 65 -4.99 15.36 -0.82
CA SER A 65 -5.79 15.48 0.40
C SER A 65 -5.36 16.71 1.19
N TYR A 66 -6.34 17.46 1.68
CA TYR A 66 -6.17 18.57 2.60
C TYR A 66 -7.00 18.31 3.86
N GLY A 67 -6.37 18.44 5.01
CA GLY A 67 -7.04 18.37 6.29
C GLY A 67 -6.70 19.59 7.16
N ALA A 68 -7.69 20.09 7.89
CA ALA A 68 -7.48 21.17 8.84
C ALA A 68 -6.51 20.76 9.97
N PRO A 69 -5.87 21.70 10.70
CA PRO A 69 -4.91 21.38 11.77
C PRO A 69 -5.45 20.44 12.84
N GLU A 70 -6.76 20.40 13.03
CA GLU A 70 -7.46 19.59 14.04
C GLU A 70 -7.29 18.10 13.80
N ILE A 71 -7.10 17.66 12.53
CA ILE A 71 -6.87 16.24 12.22
C ILE A 71 -5.45 15.78 12.58
N ALA A 72 -4.57 16.68 13.03
CA ALA A 72 -3.20 16.40 13.46
C ALA A 72 -2.38 15.58 12.44
N GLY A 73 -2.55 15.85 11.14
CA GLY A 73 -1.85 15.14 10.08
C GLY A 73 -2.37 13.73 9.78
N ARG A 74 -3.53 13.33 10.32
CA ARG A 74 -4.12 12.00 10.14
C ARG A 74 -5.36 12.04 9.24
N PRO A 75 -5.25 11.86 7.91
CA PRO A 75 -6.39 11.58 7.06
C PRO A 75 -7.10 10.30 7.53
N PHE A 76 -8.37 10.42 7.90
CA PHE A 76 -9.10 9.38 8.59
C PHE A 76 -10.62 9.53 8.33
N TYR A 77 -11.41 8.91 9.15
CA TYR A 77 -12.86 9.07 9.19
C TYR A 77 -13.26 10.24 10.11
N ASN A 78 -14.50 10.72 9.94
CA ASN A 78 -15.21 11.49 10.95
C ASN A 78 -15.57 10.62 12.18
N ASP A 79 -16.18 11.22 13.21
CA ASP A 79 -16.41 10.56 14.49
C ASP A 79 -17.31 9.32 14.42
N ASP A 80 -18.22 9.25 13.45
CA ASP A 80 -19.16 8.12 13.25
C ASP A 80 -18.77 7.16 12.12
N PHE A 81 -17.58 7.35 11.52
CA PHE A 81 -17.04 6.54 10.40
C PHE A 81 -17.89 6.54 9.13
N THR A 82 -18.80 7.50 8.95
CA THR A 82 -19.68 7.61 7.77
C THR A 82 -19.06 8.45 6.65
N ALA A 83 -18.07 9.28 6.96
CA ALA A 83 -17.39 10.16 6.02
C ALA A 83 -15.90 10.27 6.36
N LEU A 84 -15.15 10.96 5.50
CA LEU A 84 -13.73 11.26 5.72
C LEU A 84 -13.56 12.62 6.41
N ASN A 85 -12.51 12.77 7.21
CA ASN A 85 -12.19 14.01 7.94
C ASN A 85 -11.31 14.98 7.14
N PHE A 86 -11.15 14.77 5.85
CA PHE A 86 -10.34 15.58 4.96
C PHE A 86 -11.05 15.84 3.63
N GLU A 87 -10.56 16.81 2.88
CA GLU A 87 -11.05 17.19 1.55
C GLU A 87 -10.07 16.75 0.47
N VAL A 88 -10.57 16.45 -0.71
CA VAL A 88 -9.74 16.29 -1.91
C VAL A 88 -9.74 17.61 -2.67
N ARG A 89 -8.57 18.20 -2.83
CA ARG A 89 -8.35 19.46 -3.55
C ARG A 89 -7.67 19.22 -4.90
N ARG A 90 -7.89 20.12 -5.83
CA ARG A 90 -7.19 20.16 -7.12
C ARG A 90 -6.24 21.34 -7.17
N GLY A 91 -5.08 21.12 -7.73
CA GLY A 91 -4.02 22.11 -7.91
C GLY A 91 -2.95 21.57 -8.83
N ASP A 92 -1.75 22.12 -8.75
CA ASP A 92 -0.55 21.61 -9.39
C ASP A 92 0.54 21.34 -8.34
N LEU A 93 1.65 20.75 -8.78
CA LEU A 93 2.73 20.39 -7.86
C LEU A 93 3.39 21.63 -7.25
N HIS A 94 3.53 22.72 -8.00
CA HIS A 94 4.15 23.95 -7.49
C HIS A 94 3.34 24.54 -6.34
N GLY A 95 2.02 24.71 -6.54
CA GLY A 95 1.13 25.23 -5.52
C GLY A 95 1.05 24.36 -4.27
N LEU A 96 1.10 23.01 -4.44
CA LEU A 96 1.18 22.10 -3.30
C LEU A 96 2.48 22.27 -2.51
N LEU A 97 3.63 22.35 -3.20
CA LEU A 97 4.93 22.53 -2.54
C LEU A 97 5.01 23.89 -1.83
N ASP A 98 4.46 24.95 -2.44
CA ASP A 98 4.37 26.28 -1.81
C ASP A 98 3.49 26.26 -0.55
N ALA A 99 2.35 25.57 -0.61
CA ALA A 99 1.47 25.41 0.55
C ALA A 99 2.15 24.64 1.69
N ILE A 100 2.91 23.58 1.40
CA ILE A 100 3.70 22.86 2.42
C ILE A 100 4.83 23.77 2.94
N ALA A 101 5.54 24.49 2.07
CA ALA A 101 6.65 25.37 2.44
C ALA A 101 6.22 26.47 3.42
N ALA A 102 5.02 27.02 3.25
CA ALA A 102 4.46 28.04 4.14
C ALA A 102 4.24 27.56 5.59
N HIS A 103 4.25 26.25 5.84
CA HIS A 103 3.97 25.65 7.14
C HIS A 103 5.12 24.77 7.69
N LEU A 104 6.36 24.91 7.18
CA LEU A 104 7.49 24.09 7.64
C LEU A 104 7.79 24.26 9.13
N ASP A 105 7.67 25.49 9.65
CA ASP A 105 7.93 25.83 11.04
C ASP A 105 6.66 25.85 11.91
N ASP A 106 5.50 25.54 11.32
CA ASP A 106 4.24 25.53 12.05
C ASP A 106 4.17 24.27 12.95
N PRO A 107 3.95 24.43 14.26
CA PRO A 107 3.82 23.29 15.17
C PRO A 107 2.51 22.51 14.96
N ARG A 108 1.50 23.10 14.33
CA ARG A 108 0.19 22.50 14.02
C ARG A 108 -0.25 22.82 12.59
N PRO A 109 0.49 22.35 11.59
CA PRO A 109 0.18 22.67 10.20
C PRO A 109 -1.12 21.98 9.76
N PRO A 110 -1.81 22.53 8.75
CA PRO A 110 -2.77 21.76 7.98
C PRO A 110 -2.10 20.53 7.37
N ALA A 111 -2.85 19.47 7.17
CA ALA A 111 -2.37 18.28 6.49
C ALA A 111 -2.43 18.46 4.97
N TYR A 112 -1.30 18.30 4.29
CA TYR A 112 -1.20 18.24 2.83
C TYR A 112 -0.64 16.88 2.43
N TYR A 113 -1.37 16.11 1.63
CA TYR A 113 -0.95 14.79 1.22
C TYR A 113 -1.28 14.46 -0.23
N LEU A 114 -0.24 14.42 -1.05
CA LEU A 114 -0.29 13.90 -2.41
C LEU A 114 -0.01 12.41 -2.35
N ALA A 115 -1.01 11.60 -2.62
CA ALA A 115 -0.93 10.15 -2.54
C ALA A 115 -0.82 9.53 -3.94
N SER A 116 0.18 8.67 -4.13
CA SER A 116 0.32 7.79 -5.31
C SER A 116 0.24 8.51 -6.68
N LEU A 117 0.97 9.62 -6.84
CA LEU A 117 1.06 10.27 -8.13
C LEU A 117 1.99 9.45 -9.06
N PRO A 118 1.51 8.98 -10.24
CA PRO A 118 2.37 8.26 -11.19
C PRO A 118 3.53 9.14 -11.67
N VAL A 119 4.76 8.68 -11.47
CA VAL A 119 5.98 9.43 -11.80
C VAL A 119 6.09 9.66 -13.31
N ASP A 120 5.91 8.61 -14.10
CA ASP A 120 6.09 8.66 -15.56
C ASP A 120 5.14 9.69 -16.24
N ASP A 121 3.93 9.84 -15.70
CA ASP A 121 2.91 10.72 -16.25
C ASP A 121 3.04 12.19 -15.79
N SER A 122 3.74 12.44 -14.66
CA SER A 122 3.69 13.72 -13.96
C SER A 122 5.04 14.40 -13.81
N LEU A 123 6.13 13.63 -13.80
CA LEU A 123 7.50 14.10 -13.55
C LEU A 123 8.46 13.59 -14.64
N PRO A 124 8.37 14.09 -15.88
CA PRO A 124 9.23 13.63 -16.97
C PRO A 124 10.71 13.80 -16.64
N GLY A 125 11.52 12.79 -16.95
CA GLY A 125 12.96 12.77 -16.67
C GLY A 125 13.34 12.52 -15.19
N PHE A 126 12.38 12.43 -14.27
CA PHE A 126 12.67 12.17 -12.85
C PHE A 126 13.41 10.85 -12.64
N ARG A 127 13.05 9.82 -13.39
CA ARG A 127 13.66 8.48 -13.26
C ARG A 127 15.11 8.43 -13.69
N ASP A 128 15.59 9.37 -14.51
CA ASP A 128 17.00 9.37 -14.98
C ASP A 128 18.00 9.42 -13.81
N GLY A 129 17.59 9.98 -12.67
CA GLY A 129 18.41 10.05 -11.46
C GLY A 129 17.74 9.46 -10.21
N ASN A 130 16.54 8.87 -10.32
CA ASN A 130 15.73 8.43 -9.17
C ASN A 130 14.95 7.15 -9.50
N ASP A 131 15.64 6.07 -9.84
CA ASP A 131 14.97 4.82 -10.23
C ASP A 131 15.58 3.58 -9.57
N VAL A 132 14.75 2.54 -9.43
CA VAL A 132 15.17 1.16 -9.23
C VAL A 132 14.74 0.39 -10.48
N ASP A 133 15.70 -0.21 -11.17
CA ASP A 133 15.45 -0.87 -12.46
C ASP A 133 14.72 -2.22 -12.28
N PHE A 134 13.40 -2.14 -12.10
CA PHE A 134 12.54 -3.33 -12.06
C PHE A 134 12.44 -4.03 -13.41
N ALA A 135 12.71 -3.35 -14.53
CA ALA A 135 12.69 -3.96 -15.84
C ALA A 135 13.80 -5.01 -15.99
N ALA A 136 14.97 -4.78 -15.37
CA ALA A 136 16.05 -5.77 -15.32
C ALA A 136 15.62 -7.08 -14.59
N HIS A 137 14.60 -7.02 -13.74
CA HIS A 137 14.01 -8.18 -13.07
C HIS A 137 12.78 -8.77 -13.81
N GLY A 138 12.45 -8.24 -14.99
CA GLY A 138 11.29 -8.67 -15.77
C GLY A 138 9.94 -8.29 -15.14
N LEU A 139 9.91 -7.31 -14.24
CA LEU A 139 8.70 -6.88 -13.55
C LEU A 139 8.19 -5.54 -14.09
N PRO A 140 6.89 -5.42 -14.39
CA PRO A 140 6.28 -4.19 -14.88
C PRO A 140 5.93 -3.22 -13.73
N ALA A 141 6.83 -3.02 -12.77
CA ALA A 141 6.60 -2.10 -11.67
C ALA A 141 6.74 -0.65 -12.15
N ARG A 142 5.73 0.17 -11.85
CA ARG A 142 5.74 1.61 -12.15
C ARG A 142 5.90 2.39 -10.86
N PRO A 143 6.79 3.41 -10.83
CA PRO A 143 6.97 4.23 -9.66
C PRO A 143 5.80 5.21 -9.45
N SER A 144 5.40 5.35 -8.19
CA SER A 144 4.51 6.40 -7.73
C SER A 144 5.20 7.23 -6.65
N ILE A 145 4.98 8.54 -6.66
CA ILE A 145 5.55 9.46 -5.66
C ILE A 145 4.47 9.90 -4.68
N TRP A 146 4.86 10.02 -3.42
CA TRP A 146 4.04 10.43 -2.29
C TRP A 146 4.71 11.62 -1.61
N ILE A 147 4.01 12.74 -1.55
CA ILE A 147 4.53 13.99 -1.00
C ILE A 147 3.59 14.48 0.08
N GLY A 148 4.13 14.89 1.21
CA GLY A 148 3.33 15.48 2.27
C GLY A 148 4.17 16.05 3.39
N ASN A 149 3.50 16.69 4.32
CA ASN A 149 4.13 17.11 5.56
C ASN A 149 4.10 15.98 6.61
N ARG A 150 3.87 16.26 7.90
CA ARG A 150 3.80 15.24 8.98
C ARG A 150 2.52 14.40 8.90
N ILE A 151 2.40 13.59 7.84
CA ILE A 151 1.22 12.77 7.59
C ILE A 151 1.34 11.42 8.27
N THR A 152 0.24 10.98 8.87
CA THR A 152 0.06 9.62 9.37
C THR A 152 -0.94 8.87 8.48
N ALA A 153 -0.45 7.94 7.66
CA ALA A 153 -1.30 6.99 6.97
C ALA A 153 -1.70 5.88 7.96
N SER A 154 -2.98 5.83 8.32
CA SER A 154 -3.52 4.83 9.25
C SER A 154 -3.27 3.42 8.75
N CYS A 155 -3.14 2.45 9.66
CA CYS A 155 -2.75 1.09 9.34
C CYS A 155 -3.72 0.46 8.35
N HIS A 156 -3.20 0.03 7.20
CA HIS A 156 -3.92 -0.56 6.07
C HIS A 156 -3.04 -1.63 5.40
N TYR A 157 -3.57 -2.28 4.39
CA TYR A 157 -2.81 -3.20 3.55
C TYR A 157 -2.98 -2.84 2.09
N ASP A 158 -1.96 -3.14 1.28
CA ASP A 158 -2.03 -3.10 -0.17
C ASP A 158 -1.99 -4.51 -0.74
N ALA A 159 -2.71 -4.76 -1.83
CA ALA A 159 -2.71 -6.08 -2.45
C ALA A 159 -1.37 -6.44 -3.12
N PRO A 160 -0.67 -5.53 -3.84
CA PRO A 160 0.61 -5.82 -4.46
C PRO A 160 1.76 -5.85 -3.45
N ASN A 161 2.88 -6.47 -3.86
CA ASN A 161 4.17 -6.25 -3.22
C ASN A 161 4.59 -4.80 -3.40
N ASN A 162 5.37 -4.27 -2.47
CA ASN A 162 5.76 -2.87 -2.43
C ASN A 162 7.25 -2.74 -2.09
N LEU A 163 7.97 -1.93 -2.86
CA LEU A 163 9.27 -1.39 -2.47
C LEU A 163 9.09 0.09 -2.20
N ALA A 164 9.12 0.50 -0.94
CA ALA A 164 8.89 1.86 -0.48
C ALA A 164 10.21 2.56 -0.19
N CYS A 165 10.66 3.45 -1.09
CA CYS A 165 11.93 4.16 -1.03
C CYS A 165 11.75 5.52 -0.33
N CYS A 166 12.38 5.72 0.81
CA CYS A 166 12.37 6.99 1.54
C CYS A 166 13.35 7.97 0.90
N ALA A 167 12.83 8.99 0.22
CA ALA A 167 13.67 9.93 -0.52
C ALA A 167 13.98 11.21 0.26
N VAL A 168 12.99 11.79 0.96
CA VAL A 168 13.17 13.01 1.77
C VAL A 168 12.40 12.87 3.08
N GLY A 169 12.99 13.37 4.16
CA GLY A 169 12.46 13.23 5.52
C GLY A 169 12.55 11.79 6.01
N ARG A 170 12.26 11.58 7.29
CA ARG A 170 12.24 10.25 7.90
C ARG A 170 10.83 9.71 7.98
N ARG A 171 10.69 8.38 7.83
CA ARG A 171 9.39 7.72 7.97
C ARG A 171 9.47 6.54 8.92
N ARG A 172 8.50 6.45 9.83
CA ARG A 172 8.31 5.25 10.64
C ARG A 172 7.29 4.35 9.98
N PHE A 173 7.68 3.10 9.73
CA PHE A 173 6.78 2.03 9.37
C PHE A 173 6.56 1.12 10.58
N THR A 174 5.30 0.80 10.85
CA THR A 174 4.88 -0.25 11.77
C THR A 174 4.07 -1.26 10.98
N VAL A 175 4.53 -2.51 10.96
CA VAL A 175 3.98 -3.55 10.08
C VAL A 175 3.45 -4.72 10.90
N PHE A 176 2.42 -5.38 10.37
CA PHE A 176 1.79 -6.54 11.00
C PHE A 176 1.48 -7.60 9.94
N PRO A 177 1.66 -8.90 10.29
CA PRO A 177 1.31 -9.98 9.38
C PRO A 177 -0.21 -10.00 9.11
N PRO A 178 -0.64 -10.50 7.93
CA PRO A 178 -2.04 -10.51 7.51
C PRO A 178 -3.00 -11.14 8.51
N GLU A 179 -2.54 -12.14 9.26
CA GLU A 179 -3.34 -12.87 10.26
C GLU A 179 -3.79 -11.97 11.42
N GLN A 180 -3.17 -10.81 11.59
CA GLN A 180 -3.56 -9.85 12.63
C GLN A 180 -4.80 -9.02 12.28
N ILE A 181 -5.43 -9.23 11.13
CA ILE A 181 -6.60 -8.47 10.67
C ILE A 181 -7.67 -8.32 11.77
N GLY A 182 -8.04 -9.39 12.47
CA GLY A 182 -9.04 -9.33 13.53
C GLY A 182 -8.60 -8.55 14.77
N ASN A 183 -7.28 -8.39 14.98
CA ASN A 183 -6.67 -7.67 16.08
C ASN A 183 -6.42 -6.19 15.76
N LEU A 184 -6.45 -5.83 14.46
CA LEU A 184 -6.25 -4.47 13.97
C LEU A 184 -7.55 -3.67 13.82
N TYR A 185 -8.71 -4.30 14.04
CA TYR A 185 -10.02 -3.65 13.97
C TYR A 185 -10.21 -2.85 12.67
N PRO A 186 -10.34 -3.51 11.50
CA PRO A 186 -10.65 -2.83 10.25
C PRO A 186 -11.95 -2.03 10.33
N GLY A 187 -11.92 -0.83 9.80
CA GLY A 187 -13.07 0.03 9.64
C GLY A 187 -13.96 -0.36 8.45
N PRO A 188 -14.82 0.56 8.00
CA PRO A 188 -15.67 0.36 6.83
C PRO A 188 -14.89 -0.08 5.60
N LEU A 189 -15.53 -0.91 4.76
CA LEU A 189 -15.01 -1.21 3.42
C LEU A 189 -15.23 -0.03 2.47
N GLU A 190 -16.24 0.81 2.74
CA GLU A 190 -16.58 2.05 2.03
C GLU A 190 -17.33 3.01 2.98
N PRO A 191 -16.97 4.33 2.99
CA PRO A 191 -15.82 4.93 2.29
C PRO A 191 -14.48 4.55 2.92
N THR A 192 -13.37 4.71 2.18
CA THR A 192 -12.02 4.50 2.69
C THR A 192 -11.10 5.65 2.30
N PRO A 193 -10.10 6.01 3.12
CA PRO A 193 -9.15 7.07 2.79
C PRO A 193 -8.27 6.79 1.58
N GLY A 194 -7.98 5.51 1.29
CA GLY A 194 -7.03 5.11 0.24
C GLY A 194 -7.45 3.89 -0.58
N GLY A 195 -8.73 3.49 -0.56
CA GLY A 195 -9.26 2.37 -1.33
C GLY A 195 -9.33 1.04 -0.59
N GLN A 196 -8.62 0.88 0.53
CA GLN A 196 -8.68 -0.31 1.39
C GLN A 196 -9.19 0.06 2.78
N ALA A 197 -9.80 -0.91 3.49
CA ALA A 197 -10.14 -0.73 4.88
C ALA A 197 -8.89 -0.43 5.71
N ILE A 198 -8.99 0.57 6.58
CA ILE A 198 -7.92 0.95 7.50
C ILE A 198 -8.29 0.56 8.92
N SER A 199 -7.30 0.34 9.79
CA SER A 199 -7.54 0.17 11.23
C SER A 199 -8.17 1.41 11.82
N VAL A 200 -9.23 1.22 12.62
CA VAL A 200 -9.86 2.33 13.34
C VAL A 200 -9.13 2.70 14.65
N VAL A 201 -8.15 1.91 15.05
CA VAL A 201 -7.36 2.17 16.26
C VAL A 201 -6.46 3.38 16.06
N ASP A 202 -6.44 4.29 17.03
CA ASP A 202 -5.43 5.33 17.11
C ASP A 202 -4.12 4.73 17.66
N PHE A 203 -3.09 4.64 16.82
CA PHE A 203 -1.80 4.06 17.22
C PHE A 203 -0.98 4.99 18.12
N ALA A 204 -1.26 6.29 18.12
CA ALA A 204 -0.61 7.24 19.01
C ALA A 204 -1.17 7.18 20.44
N ALA A 205 -2.48 6.91 20.57
CA ALA A 205 -3.19 6.83 21.84
C ALA A 205 -4.23 5.68 21.83
N PRO A 206 -3.80 4.40 21.84
CA PRO A 206 -4.71 3.28 21.69
C PRO A 206 -5.71 3.15 22.86
N ASP A 207 -7.00 3.18 22.55
CA ASP A 207 -8.05 2.86 23.52
C ASP A 207 -8.18 1.33 23.66
N PHE A 208 -7.52 0.77 24.65
CA PHE A 208 -7.57 -0.66 24.91
C PHE A 208 -8.86 -1.14 25.60
N ALA A 209 -9.74 -0.23 26.02
CA ALA A 209 -11.06 -0.61 26.51
C ALA A 209 -11.98 -0.90 25.31
N CYS A 210 -11.97 -0.04 24.31
CA CYS A 210 -12.70 -0.23 23.06
C CYS A 210 -12.06 -1.29 22.15
N TYR A 211 -10.71 -1.37 22.11
CA TYR A 211 -9.95 -2.24 21.19
C TYR A 211 -9.01 -3.21 21.92
N PRO A 212 -9.51 -4.10 22.80
CA PRO A 212 -8.66 -4.93 23.67
C PRO A 212 -7.74 -5.89 22.90
N ARG A 213 -8.16 -6.42 21.73
CA ARG A 213 -7.33 -7.32 20.92
C ARG A 213 -6.14 -6.61 20.26
N PHE A 214 -6.12 -5.28 20.20
CA PHE A 214 -4.98 -4.54 19.65
C PHE A 214 -3.68 -4.80 20.43
N ARG A 215 -3.77 -5.18 21.73
CA ARG A 215 -2.60 -5.65 22.49
C ARG A 215 -1.93 -6.87 21.85
N ALA A 216 -2.73 -7.79 21.31
CA ALA A 216 -2.21 -8.97 20.60
C ALA A 216 -1.56 -8.56 19.27
N ALA A 217 -2.16 -7.61 18.52
CA ALA A 217 -1.51 -7.08 17.32
C ALA A 217 -0.15 -6.48 17.66
N LEU A 218 -0.03 -5.66 18.70
CA LEU A 218 1.24 -5.04 19.12
C LEU A 218 2.34 -6.06 19.45
N ALA A 219 1.98 -7.22 19.98
CA ALA A 219 2.94 -8.29 20.26
C ALA A 219 3.55 -8.92 18.98
N HIS A 220 2.83 -8.86 17.87
CA HIS A 220 3.26 -9.37 16.56
C HIS A 220 3.77 -8.25 15.62
N GLY A 221 3.58 -7.00 16.02
CA GLY A 221 4.01 -5.83 15.25
C GLY A 221 5.52 -5.68 15.23
N ARG A 222 6.02 -5.20 14.10
CA ARG A 222 7.44 -4.81 13.92
C ARG A 222 7.49 -3.37 13.45
N SER A 223 8.58 -2.66 13.79
CA SER A 223 8.72 -1.25 13.41
C SER A 223 10.14 -0.94 12.99
N ALA A 224 10.27 0.00 12.06
CA ALA A 224 11.54 0.62 11.69
C ALA A 224 11.34 2.08 11.33
N VAL A 225 12.38 2.88 11.50
CA VAL A 225 12.48 4.22 10.93
C VAL A 225 13.38 4.13 9.71
N LEU A 226 12.88 4.59 8.57
CA LEU A 226 13.65 4.76 7.35
C LEU A 226 14.22 6.17 7.33
N GLU A 227 15.51 6.25 7.12
CA GLU A 227 16.23 7.48 6.80
C GLU A 227 16.18 7.73 5.29
N PRO A 228 16.41 8.98 4.81
CA PRO A 228 16.57 9.23 3.37
C PRO A 228 17.64 8.33 2.75
N GLY A 229 17.30 7.64 1.67
CA GLY A 229 18.14 6.65 1.02
C GLY A 229 17.81 5.20 1.36
N ASP A 230 17.05 4.94 2.42
CA ASP A 230 16.59 3.59 2.77
C ASP A 230 15.34 3.19 1.97
N ALA A 231 15.12 1.89 1.86
CA ALA A 231 13.88 1.36 1.32
C ALA A 231 13.31 0.25 2.22
N LEU A 232 12.01 0.04 2.17
CA LEU A 232 11.34 -1.10 2.80
C LEU A 232 10.74 -1.99 1.70
N PHE A 233 11.16 -3.24 1.64
CA PHE A 233 10.40 -4.28 0.97
C PHE A 233 9.24 -4.69 1.88
N LEU A 234 8.02 -4.62 1.35
CA LEU A 234 6.81 -5.00 2.05
C LEU A 234 6.01 -5.97 1.18
N PRO A 235 5.85 -7.23 1.59
CA PRO A 235 5.05 -8.20 0.85
C PRO A 235 3.59 -7.77 0.77
N GLY A 236 2.91 -8.13 -0.29
CA GLY A 236 1.49 -7.85 -0.46
C GLY A 236 0.65 -8.34 0.73
N LEU A 237 -0.40 -7.61 1.05
CA LEU A 237 -1.34 -7.87 2.13
C LEU A 237 -0.79 -7.69 3.56
N TRP A 238 0.47 -7.36 3.75
CA TRP A 238 0.99 -6.95 5.05
C TRP A 238 0.37 -5.62 5.47
N TRP A 239 -0.18 -5.58 6.69
CA TRP A 239 -0.69 -4.36 7.28
C TRP A 239 0.46 -3.42 7.62
N HIS A 240 0.30 -2.14 7.32
CA HIS A 240 1.33 -1.14 7.60
C HIS A 240 0.72 0.22 7.99
N HIS A 241 1.28 0.78 9.05
CA HIS A 241 1.02 2.12 9.55
C HIS A 241 2.24 2.98 9.26
N VAL A 242 2.06 4.14 8.65
CA VAL A 242 3.18 4.97 8.17
C VAL A 242 3.08 6.38 8.71
N GLN A 243 4.15 6.85 9.34
CA GLN A 243 4.24 8.20 9.87
C GLN A 243 5.37 8.97 9.20
N GLY A 244 5.07 10.10 8.57
CA GLY A 244 6.05 11.12 8.19
C GLY A 244 6.52 11.86 9.43
N LEU A 245 7.81 11.85 9.70
CA LEU A 245 8.38 12.39 10.95
C LEU A 245 8.85 13.85 10.80
N GLU A 246 9.06 14.31 9.57
CA GLU A 246 9.59 15.63 9.27
C GLU A 246 8.51 16.57 8.70
N PRO A 247 8.76 17.91 8.71
CA PRO A 247 7.83 18.87 8.12
C PRO A 247 7.60 18.69 6.62
N PHE A 248 8.54 18.05 5.91
CA PHE A 248 8.43 17.68 4.51
C PHE A 248 8.94 16.27 4.29
N ASN A 249 8.15 15.45 3.63
CA ASN A 249 8.47 14.05 3.41
C ASN A 249 8.14 13.63 1.98
N VAL A 250 9.05 12.90 1.34
CA VAL A 250 8.84 12.31 0.02
C VAL A 250 9.18 10.82 0.05
N LEU A 251 8.29 10.01 -0.47
CA LEU A 251 8.49 8.58 -0.70
C LEU A 251 8.24 8.30 -2.18
N VAL A 252 9.04 7.40 -2.75
CA VAL A 252 8.76 6.82 -4.06
C VAL A 252 8.59 5.33 -3.87
N ASN A 253 7.50 4.77 -4.38
CA ASN A 253 7.28 3.35 -4.25
C ASN A 253 7.06 2.67 -5.60
N TYR A 254 7.33 1.37 -5.61
CA TYR A 254 7.11 0.49 -6.74
C TYR A 254 6.15 -0.61 -6.30
N TRP A 255 5.01 -0.71 -6.98
CA TRP A 255 4.06 -1.79 -6.77
C TRP A 255 4.13 -2.79 -7.91
N TRP A 256 4.13 -4.07 -7.57
CA TRP A 256 4.01 -5.16 -8.54
C TRP A 256 3.24 -6.34 -7.96
N SER A 257 2.61 -7.08 -8.85
CA SER A 257 1.94 -8.34 -8.51
C SER A 257 2.74 -9.53 -9.05
N SER A 258 2.85 -10.57 -8.26
CA SER A 258 3.37 -11.87 -8.73
C SER A 258 2.28 -12.71 -9.40
N ALA A 259 1.01 -12.26 -9.35
CA ALA A 259 -0.11 -12.93 -9.98
C ALA A 259 -0.20 -12.60 -11.48
N PRO A 260 -0.66 -13.52 -12.31
CA PRO A 260 -0.89 -13.28 -13.74
C PRO A 260 -1.84 -12.09 -13.98
N ALA A 261 -1.56 -11.28 -15.00
CA ALA A 261 -2.30 -10.04 -15.29
C ALA A 261 -3.78 -10.25 -15.66
N TYR A 262 -4.15 -11.46 -16.08
CA TYR A 262 -5.55 -11.80 -16.40
C TYR A 262 -6.43 -12.03 -15.17
N LEU A 263 -5.85 -12.18 -13.98
CA LEU A 263 -6.63 -12.35 -12.75
C LEU A 263 -7.28 -11.04 -12.31
N PRO A 264 -8.57 -11.08 -11.92
CA PRO A 264 -9.27 -9.91 -11.38
C PRO A 264 -8.78 -9.58 -9.96
N ALA A 265 -9.11 -8.37 -9.48
CA ALA A 265 -8.84 -7.99 -8.11
C ALA A 265 -9.60 -8.90 -7.12
N PRO A 266 -8.92 -9.50 -6.11
CA PRO A 266 -9.56 -10.43 -5.16
C PRO A 266 -10.70 -9.80 -4.34
N MET A 267 -10.70 -8.48 -4.15
CA MET A 267 -11.78 -7.76 -3.44
C MET A 267 -13.15 -7.98 -4.08
N GLN A 268 -13.22 -8.18 -5.40
CA GLN A 268 -14.50 -8.50 -6.07
C GLN A 268 -15.07 -9.84 -5.61
N ALA A 269 -14.20 -10.84 -5.39
CA ALA A 269 -14.61 -12.12 -4.82
C ALA A 269 -15.08 -11.98 -3.37
N LEU A 270 -14.40 -11.12 -2.57
CA LEU A 270 -14.82 -10.82 -1.19
C LEU A 270 -16.21 -10.17 -1.15
N TYR A 271 -16.48 -9.15 -1.98
CA TYR A 271 -17.79 -8.51 -2.04
C TYR A 271 -18.90 -9.50 -2.42
N HIS A 272 -18.63 -10.36 -3.41
CA HIS A 272 -19.59 -11.39 -3.80
C HIS A 272 -19.82 -12.42 -2.68
N ALA A 273 -18.77 -12.81 -1.97
CA ALA A 273 -18.87 -13.74 -0.83
C ALA A 273 -19.62 -13.11 0.36
N LEU A 274 -19.40 -11.83 0.65
CA LEU A 274 -20.17 -11.09 1.65
C LEU A 274 -21.67 -11.11 1.32
N TRP A 275 -22.01 -10.86 0.07
CA TRP A 275 -23.41 -10.86 -0.39
C TRP A 275 -24.02 -12.27 -0.38
N ALA A 276 -23.28 -13.29 -0.82
CA ALA A 276 -23.81 -14.62 -1.06
C ALA A 276 -23.72 -15.57 0.15
N ILE A 277 -22.78 -15.36 1.08
CA ILE A 277 -22.41 -16.36 2.09
C ILE A 277 -22.53 -15.84 3.53
N ARG A 278 -22.17 -14.57 3.79
CA ARG A 278 -22.01 -14.04 5.15
C ARG A 278 -23.22 -14.31 6.06
N ASP A 279 -24.43 -14.13 5.55
CA ASP A 279 -25.66 -14.18 6.32
C ASP A 279 -26.37 -15.55 6.26
N ARG A 280 -25.68 -16.60 5.79
CA ARG A 280 -26.19 -17.97 5.81
C ARG A 280 -26.06 -18.58 7.21
N PRO A 281 -26.90 -19.62 7.53
CA PRO A 281 -26.77 -20.37 8.77
C PRO A 281 -25.34 -20.91 8.98
N GLU A 282 -24.90 -21.03 10.24
CA GLU A 282 -23.53 -21.43 10.57
C GLU A 282 -23.12 -22.78 9.96
N ALA A 283 -24.03 -23.77 9.91
CA ALA A 283 -23.76 -25.06 9.27
C ALA A 283 -23.48 -24.92 7.78
N GLU A 284 -24.22 -24.04 7.08
CA GLU A 284 -23.97 -23.77 5.66
C GLU A 284 -22.65 -23.02 5.45
N LYS A 285 -22.34 -22.03 6.30
CA LYS A 285 -21.06 -21.32 6.25
C LYS A 285 -19.87 -22.27 6.46
N ALA A 286 -20.01 -23.22 7.40
CA ALA A 286 -18.98 -24.22 7.62
C ALA A 286 -18.78 -25.12 6.38
N ALA A 287 -19.87 -25.54 5.74
CA ALA A 287 -19.81 -26.33 4.50
C ALA A 287 -19.18 -25.51 3.34
N TRP A 288 -19.57 -24.24 3.18
CA TRP A 288 -18.97 -23.34 2.18
C TRP A 288 -17.49 -23.12 2.43
N ARG A 289 -17.06 -22.97 3.69
CA ARG A 289 -15.62 -22.88 4.01
C ARG A 289 -14.86 -24.11 3.49
N ALA A 290 -15.35 -25.32 3.75
CA ALA A 290 -14.72 -26.55 3.25
C ALA A 290 -14.66 -26.59 1.71
N ILE A 291 -15.70 -26.10 1.04
CA ILE A 291 -15.74 -26.00 -0.43
C ILE A 291 -14.68 -25.01 -0.94
N PHE A 292 -14.58 -23.81 -0.33
CA PHE A 292 -13.56 -22.82 -0.68
C PHE A 292 -12.15 -23.31 -0.37
N ASP A 293 -11.93 -23.97 0.77
CA ASP A 293 -10.64 -24.56 1.14
C ASP A 293 -10.20 -25.63 0.13
N TYR A 294 -11.14 -26.37 -0.45
CA TYR A 294 -10.85 -27.38 -1.46
C TYR A 294 -10.57 -26.77 -2.84
N TYR A 295 -11.40 -25.86 -3.32
CA TYR A 295 -11.35 -25.37 -4.71
C TYR A 295 -10.52 -24.09 -4.89
N VAL A 296 -10.34 -23.28 -3.85
CA VAL A 296 -9.76 -21.94 -3.95
C VAL A 296 -8.45 -21.81 -3.17
N PHE A 297 -8.43 -22.23 -1.89
CA PHE A 297 -7.28 -22.03 -1.00
C PHE A 297 -6.33 -23.24 -0.95
N GLY A 298 -6.75 -24.39 -1.42
CA GLY A 298 -5.88 -25.56 -1.57
C GLY A 298 -4.93 -25.45 -2.76
N PRO A 299 -3.99 -26.43 -2.90
CA PRO A 299 -3.14 -26.48 -4.08
C PRO A 299 -3.97 -26.53 -5.38
N ALA A 300 -3.62 -25.69 -6.36
CA ALA A 300 -4.41 -25.49 -7.58
C ALA A 300 -4.71 -26.79 -8.34
N GLU A 301 -3.75 -27.71 -8.35
CA GLU A 301 -3.88 -29.00 -9.07
C GLU A 301 -4.78 -30.00 -8.35
N ARG A 302 -5.00 -29.85 -7.05
CA ARG A 302 -5.70 -30.82 -6.18
C ARG A 302 -7.11 -31.09 -6.65
N ALA A 303 -7.86 -30.04 -6.95
CA ALA A 303 -9.28 -30.15 -7.28
C ALA A 303 -9.54 -30.92 -8.59
N GLY A 304 -8.60 -30.88 -9.54
CA GLY A 304 -8.68 -31.54 -10.83
C GLY A 304 -7.84 -32.82 -10.97
N ALA A 305 -7.04 -33.20 -9.95
CA ALA A 305 -6.04 -34.25 -10.07
C ALA A 305 -6.60 -35.63 -10.47
N HIS A 306 -7.80 -35.96 -10.00
CA HIS A 306 -8.48 -37.23 -10.26
C HIS A 306 -9.25 -37.26 -11.59
N LEU A 307 -9.30 -36.15 -12.33
CA LEU A 307 -10.01 -36.04 -13.60
C LEU A 307 -9.04 -36.13 -14.77
N PRO A 308 -9.43 -36.80 -15.88
CA PRO A 308 -8.67 -36.72 -17.11
C PRO A 308 -8.58 -35.28 -17.62
N ALA A 309 -7.46 -34.91 -18.27
CA ALA A 309 -7.18 -33.55 -18.68
C ALA A 309 -8.34 -32.83 -19.43
N PRO A 310 -9.06 -33.50 -20.38
CA PRO A 310 -10.18 -32.85 -21.08
C PRO A 310 -11.38 -32.50 -20.18
N ALA A 311 -11.51 -33.14 -19.02
CA ALA A 311 -12.64 -32.92 -18.09
C ALA A 311 -12.35 -31.89 -17.01
N ARG A 312 -11.13 -31.36 -16.92
CA ARG A 312 -10.74 -30.44 -15.85
C ARG A 312 -11.35 -29.03 -16.00
N HIS A 313 -11.52 -28.57 -17.23
CA HIS A 313 -12.07 -27.22 -17.50
C HIS A 313 -11.48 -26.15 -16.57
N LEU A 314 -12.32 -25.49 -15.75
CA LEU A 314 -11.91 -24.47 -14.77
C LEU A 314 -11.05 -25.01 -13.61
N LEU A 315 -10.92 -26.32 -13.46
CA LEU A 315 -10.04 -26.98 -12.48
C LEU A 315 -8.63 -27.23 -13.05
N GLY A 316 -8.39 -26.90 -14.30
CA GLY A 316 -7.08 -26.86 -14.93
C GLY A 316 -6.45 -25.46 -14.83
N PRO A 317 -5.24 -25.28 -15.40
CA PRO A 317 -4.62 -23.96 -15.49
C PRO A 317 -5.53 -22.97 -16.21
N ILE A 318 -5.79 -21.84 -15.61
CA ILE A 318 -6.60 -20.76 -16.22
C ILE A 318 -5.68 -19.92 -17.11
N ASP A 319 -6.06 -19.73 -18.37
CA ASP A 319 -5.42 -18.82 -19.31
C ASP A 319 -6.29 -17.57 -19.57
N ASP A 320 -5.80 -16.65 -20.41
CA ASP A 320 -6.54 -15.44 -20.80
C ASP A 320 -7.91 -15.72 -21.41
N THR A 321 -8.06 -16.80 -22.15
CA THR A 321 -9.32 -17.17 -22.81
C THR A 321 -10.32 -17.68 -21.80
N GLN A 322 -9.90 -18.55 -20.92
CA GLN A 322 -10.72 -19.09 -19.84
C GLN A 322 -11.09 -17.96 -18.83
N ALA A 323 -10.18 -17.05 -18.54
CA ALA A 323 -10.47 -15.90 -17.70
C ALA A 323 -11.56 -14.99 -18.31
N ARG A 324 -11.51 -14.72 -19.63
CA ARG A 324 -12.58 -13.98 -20.33
C ARG A 324 -13.91 -14.72 -20.32
N GLN A 325 -13.92 -16.03 -20.53
CA GLN A 325 -15.12 -16.85 -20.49
C GLN A 325 -15.76 -16.87 -19.09
N LEU A 326 -14.93 -17.03 -18.04
CA LEU A 326 -15.39 -17.01 -16.66
C LEU A 326 -15.99 -15.64 -16.30
N ARG A 327 -15.35 -14.55 -16.71
CA ARG A 327 -15.89 -13.19 -16.53
C ARG A 327 -17.25 -13.02 -17.19
N ALA A 328 -17.40 -13.45 -18.46
CA ALA A 328 -18.66 -13.36 -19.17
C ALA A 328 -19.76 -14.18 -18.50
N MET A 329 -19.44 -15.40 -18.04
CA MET A 329 -20.36 -16.26 -17.30
C MET A 329 -20.82 -15.61 -15.99
N LEU A 330 -19.89 -15.05 -15.20
CA LEU A 330 -20.22 -14.35 -13.94
C LEU A 330 -21.12 -13.15 -14.18
N LEU A 331 -20.80 -12.30 -15.16
CA LEU A 331 -21.63 -11.14 -15.51
C LEU A 331 -23.04 -11.56 -15.91
N ALA A 332 -23.18 -12.60 -16.73
CA ALA A 332 -24.49 -13.13 -17.12
C ALA A 332 -25.31 -13.68 -15.95
N LYS A 333 -24.65 -14.25 -14.93
CA LYS A 333 -25.32 -14.75 -13.72
C LYS A 333 -25.69 -13.63 -12.75
N LEU A 334 -24.85 -12.59 -12.61
CA LEU A 334 -25.09 -11.47 -11.71
C LEU A 334 -26.19 -10.52 -12.22
N ASN A 335 -26.42 -10.46 -13.54
CA ASN A 335 -27.47 -9.66 -14.17
C ASN A 335 -28.84 -10.34 -14.20
N ARG A 336 -29.01 -11.47 -13.55
CA ARG A 336 -30.30 -12.17 -13.39
C ARG A 336 -30.92 -11.86 -12.03
#